data_a5a83e282fb152917993e25eb90aa728
#
_entry.id   a5a83e282fb152917993e25eb90aa728
#
_cell.length_a   1.000
_cell.length_b   1.000
_cell.length_c   1.000
_cell.angle_alpha   90.00
_cell.angle_beta   90.00
_cell.angle_gamma   90.00
#
_symmetry.space_group_name_H-M   'P 1'
#
loop_
_entity.id
_entity.type
_entity.pdbx_description
1 polymer ?
#
loop_
_entity_poly.entity_id
_entity_poly.type
_entity_poly.pdbx_seq_one_letter_code
_entity_poly.pdbx_strand_id
1 'polypeptide(L)'
;MKKSLPRSREVPLLTAGIVTDTHIREDLASCRKVRRALELFRELKADLIINCGDIANHHAPEGYRHYRELIDSTFAQAEKKPGEIFVYAGHDRGGDIDPEQAFPALKKHLKIPHAPDCELKFAGYTFLVFDQYVDMEQFEKTIAEAVKKSPGKPVFVIDHVPPARTFHNSVLWGSEARRQVMEKFPGAVHISGHIHGSVHDELCIWQGPFTAVSAGCLSSWGGEFAGSVPRIKPSDGVLFMEVFKDRIRFRRYDLTTKREYAPERLWCVPWPFRPETAPYDPERLKEERPAPLFPPRARLTMTPCGKKFEELKLRFTPARPDVYLYRVRIEKKSKGKGFEQVAVKEECSSFWQAPSKAARPMEITLSGGYFEPRKSYRITLTPVNFWGKEGNILSGECAIPAATPAKVLFESKNPMAELPFLTDLKEGHPLKKEGDLYFDDAWNARLELPGKVWNIPGGAKLRFIADIRTVQETERRWVMNLRNPEPLVNGSPRIHTARGDLTSRYVIDFEMIEGFKFYLLIRSGDPGRIGFKYVRLEQLPDEGNEC
;
A
#
# COMPACT_ATOMS: atom_id res chain seq x y z
N MET A 1 -16.51 -10.23 -37.46
CA MET A 1 -15.86 -8.93 -37.77
C MET A 1 -16.71 -7.79 -37.25
N LYS A 2 -16.43 -7.26 -36.06
CA LYS A 2 -17.08 -6.04 -35.56
C LYS A 2 -16.32 -4.86 -36.18
N LYS A 3 -16.96 -4.09 -37.05
CA LYS A 3 -16.42 -2.86 -37.62
C LYS A 3 -16.09 -1.90 -36.46
N SER A 4 -14.83 -1.56 -36.29
CA SER A 4 -14.40 -0.47 -35.41
C SER A 4 -15.02 0.82 -35.94
N LEU A 5 -15.92 1.41 -35.19
CA LEU A 5 -16.40 2.77 -35.44
C LEU A 5 -15.18 3.73 -35.43
N PRO A 6 -15.11 4.68 -36.35
CA PRO A 6 -14.06 5.70 -36.33
C PRO A 6 -14.17 6.47 -35.01
N ARG A 7 -13.09 6.43 -34.20
CA ARG A 7 -12.97 7.27 -33.00
C ARG A 7 -12.97 8.72 -33.45
N SER A 8 -14.10 9.41 -33.38
CA SER A 8 -14.10 10.86 -33.40
C SER A 8 -13.20 11.30 -32.24
N ARG A 9 -12.16 12.09 -32.53
CA ARG A 9 -11.28 12.68 -31.50
C ARG A 9 -12.10 13.77 -30.79
N GLU A 10 -12.98 13.36 -29.91
CA GLU A 10 -13.65 14.30 -29.03
C GLU A 10 -12.61 14.94 -28.12
N VAL A 11 -12.62 16.27 -28.10
CA VAL A 11 -11.67 17.06 -27.31
C VAL A 11 -12.24 17.21 -25.89
N PRO A 12 -11.49 16.88 -24.83
CA PRO A 12 -11.95 17.11 -23.47
C PRO A 12 -12.10 18.61 -23.19
N LEU A 13 -13.05 18.95 -22.33
CA LEU A 13 -13.31 20.32 -21.90
C LEU A 13 -12.28 20.80 -20.87
N LEU A 14 -11.66 19.85 -20.15
CA LEU A 14 -10.60 20.08 -19.17
C LEU A 14 -9.74 18.83 -19.06
N THR A 15 -8.44 19.03 -18.91
CA THR A 15 -7.47 17.97 -18.65
C THR A 15 -6.66 18.26 -17.40
N ALA A 16 -6.36 17.22 -16.60
CA ALA A 16 -5.52 17.36 -15.41
C ALA A 16 -4.55 16.20 -15.26
N GLY A 17 -3.29 16.51 -15.01
CA GLY A 17 -2.29 15.55 -14.52
C GLY A 17 -2.37 15.47 -13.00
N ILE A 18 -2.46 14.25 -12.43
CA ILE A 18 -2.68 14.04 -11.00
C ILE A 18 -1.57 13.19 -10.43
N VAL A 19 -0.95 13.68 -9.35
CA VAL A 19 0.05 13.01 -8.54
C VAL A 19 -0.27 13.14 -7.06
N THR A 20 0.34 12.31 -6.23
CA THR A 20 0.23 12.36 -4.78
C THR A 20 1.40 11.64 -4.12
N ASP A 21 1.57 11.83 -2.82
CA ASP A 21 2.52 11.07 -2.00
C ASP A 21 3.91 10.99 -2.67
N THR A 22 4.40 12.14 -3.10
CA THR A 22 5.69 12.25 -3.77
C THR A 22 6.85 12.11 -2.80
N HIS A 23 6.64 12.49 -1.53
CA HIS A 23 7.60 12.38 -0.44
C HIS A 23 9.02 12.74 -0.88
N ILE A 24 9.15 13.86 -1.56
CA ILE A 24 10.46 14.31 -2.03
C ILE A 24 11.37 14.48 -0.83
N ARG A 25 12.53 13.83 -0.94
CA ARG A 25 13.64 13.95 -0.01
C ARG A 25 14.74 14.75 -0.67
N GLU A 26 15.83 14.97 0.03
CA GLU A 26 17.05 15.58 -0.50
C GLU A 26 17.70 14.77 -1.63
N ASP A 27 17.33 13.47 -1.76
CA ASP A 27 17.86 12.60 -2.80
C ASP A 27 17.26 12.88 -4.19
N LEU A 28 18.10 12.72 -5.20
CA LEU A 28 17.72 12.92 -6.60
C LEU A 28 16.79 11.82 -7.15
N ALA A 29 16.57 10.73 -6.41
CA ALA A 29 15.80 9.59 -6.91
C ALA A 29 14.28 9.89 -6.87
N SER A 30 13.80 10.51 -5.79
CA SER A 30 12.41 10.96 -5.69
C SER A 30 12.09 12.04 -6.74
N CYS A 31 13.01 12.99 -6.94
CA CYS A 31 12.87 14.05 -7.93
C CYS A 31 12.73 13.52 -9.37
N ARG A 32 13.43 12.44 -9.73
CA ARG A 32 13.37 11.86 -11.09
C ARG A 32 11.97 11.38 -11.49
N LYS A 33 11.20 10.83 -10.55
CA LYS A 33 9.85 10.36 -10.84
C LYS A 33 8.88 11.51 -11.04
N VAL A 34 8.95 12.49 -10.16
CA VAL A 34 8.14 13.71 -10.30
C VAL A 34 8.44 14.39 -11.63
N ARG A 35 9.72 14.52 -12.02
CA ARG A 35 10.11 15.05 -13.33
C ARG A 35 9.46 14.29 -14.48
N ARG A 36 9.52 12.94 -14.48
CA ARG A 36 8.90 12.13 -15.53
C ARG A 36 7.38 12.31 -15.59
N ALA A 37 6.72 12.46 -14.46
CA ALA A 37 5.29 12.72 -14.39
C ALA A 37 4.96 14.08 -15.00
N LEU A 38 5.68 15.13 -14.63
CA LEU A 38 5.48 16.49 -15.16
C LEU A 38 5.78 16.57 -16.66
N GLU A 39 6.84 15.90 -17.14
CA GLU A 39 7.15 15.80 -18.57
C GLU A 39 6.00 15.15 -19.35
N LEU A 40 5.44 14.05 -18.82
CA LEU A 40 4.29 13.40 -19.42
C LEU A 40 3.07 14.32 -19.45
N PHE A 41 2.79 15.06 -18.38
CA PHE A 41 1.67 15.99 -18.32
C PHE A 41 1.84 17.15 -19.31
N ARG A 42 3.07 17.63 -19.52
CA ARG A 42 3.38 18.59 -20.56
C ARG A 42 3.14 18.01 -21.97
N GLU A 43 3.61 16.79 -22.24
CA GLU A 43 3.40 16.09 -23.52
C GLU A 43 1.89 15.88 -23.81
N LEU A 44 1.11 15.59 -22.77
CA LEU A 44 -0.35 15.42 -22.84
C LEU A 44 -1.12 16.74 -22.81
N LYS A 45 -0.42 17.89 -22.71
CA LYS A 45 -0.99 19.24 -22.66
C LYS A 45 -2.02 19.40 -21.52
N ALA A 46 -1.64 19.02 -20.31
CA ALA A 46 -2.49 19.20 -19.12
C ALA A 46 -2.84 20.69 -18.91
N ASP A 47 -4.13 21.00 -18.72
CA ASP A 47 -4.60 22.33 -18.33
C ASP A 47 -4.36 22.59 -16.85
N LEU A 48 -4.26 21.53 -16.04
CA LEU A 48 -4.16 21.57 -14.59
C LEU A 48 -3.21 20.48 -14.08
N ILE A 49 -2.44 20.79 -13.04
CA ILE A 49 -1.67 19.85 -12.25
C ILE A 49 -2.28 19.81 -10.87
N ILE A 50 -2.60 18.59 -10.38
CA ILE A 50 -3.13 18.36 -9.06
C ILE A 50 -2.13 17.51 -8.28
N ASN A 51 -1.71 17.97 -7.09
CA ASN A 51 -1.00 17.17 -6.12
C ASN A 51 -1.88 17.02 -4.88
N CYS A 52 -2.28 15.76 -4.60
CA CYS A 52 -3.18 15.43 -3.48
C CYS A 52 -2.47 15.33 -2.13
N GLY A 53 -1.31 15.99 -1.95
CA GLY A 53 -0.62 16.09 -0.66
C GLY A 53 0.55 15.13 -0.48
N ASP A 54 1.18 15.23 0.69
CA ASP A 54 2.42 14.54 1.06
C ASP A 54 3.54 14.77 0.00
N ILE A 55 3.78 16.06 -0.26
CA ILE A 55 4.70 16.52 -1.30
C ILE A 55 6.14 16.27 -0.89
N ALA A 56 6.50 16.68 0.34
CA ALA A 56 7.81 16.45 0.91
C ALA A 56 7.72 15.62 2.18
N ASN A 57 8.84 14.98 2.54
CA ASN A 57 8.89 14.18 3.75
C ASN A 57 9.35 15.04 4.94
N HIS A 58 8.63 14.96 6.06
CA HIS A 58 8.97 15.66 7.31
C HIS A 58 9.19 17.18 7.17
N HIS A 59 8.31 17.86 6.43
CA HIS A 59 8.37 19.31 6.26
C HIS A 59 9.76 19.81 5.81
N ALA A 60 10.36 19.15 4.82
CA ALA A 60 11.66 19.55 4.28
C ALA A 60 11.52 20.71 3.27
N PRO A 61 11.91 21.96 3.61
CA PRO A 61 11.81 23.11 2.68
C PRO A 61 12.53 22.88 1.36
N GLU A 62 13.62 22.10 1.38
CA GLU A 62 14.38 21.67 0.20
C GLU A 62 13.51 20.84 -0.75
N GLY A 63 12.71 19.91 -0.22
CA GLY A 63 11.79 19.10 -1.02
C GLY A 63 10.78 19.97 -1.77
N TYR A 64 10.22 20.98 -1.13
CA TYR A 64 9.29 21.93 -1.77
C TYR A 64 9.96 22.77 -2.84
N ARG A 65 11.18 23.26 -2.59
CA ARG A 65 11.95 24.01 -3.59
C ARG A 65 12.25 23.14 -4.80
N HIS A 66 12.71 21.92 -4.62
CA HIS A 66 12.96 20.97 -5.71
C HIS A 66 11.68 20.68 -6.50
N TYR A 67 10.54 20.49 -5.82
CA TYR A 67 9.28 20.28 -6.53
C TYR A 67 8.91 21.51 -7.39
N ARG A 68 9.05 22.72 -6.83
CA ARG A 68 8.79 23.98 -7.58
C ARG A 68 9.71 24.13 -8.79
N GLU A 69 11.01 23.88 -8.61
CA GLU A 69 12.01 23.93 -9.70
C GLU A 69 11.68 22.93 -10.81
N LEU A 70 11.20 21.74 -10.45
CA LEU A 70 10.76 20.75 -11.44
C LEU A 70 9.57 21.24 -12.26
N ILE A 71 8.57 21.86 -11.64
CA ILE A 71 7.44 22.45 -12.36
C ILE A 71 7.92 23.60 -13.23
N ASP A 72 8.63 24.57 -12.66
CA ASP A 72 9.08 25.77 -13.37
C ASP A 72 9.95 25.39 -14.58
N SER A 73 10.91 24.48 -14.41
CA SER A 73 11.77 24.03 -15.51
C SER A 73 11.04 23.21 -16.56
N THR A 74 10.10 22.35 -16.17
CA THR A 74 9.35 21.50 -17.11
C THR A 74 8.42 22.34 -17.99
N PHE A 75 7.80 23.38 -17.46
CA PHE A 75 6.82 24.22 -18.17
C PHE A 75 7.39 25.57 -18.57
N ALA A 76 8.72 25.77 -18.51
CA ALA A 76 9.35 27.05 -18.85
C ALA A 76 9.02 27.52 -20.29
N GLN A 77 8.97 26.58 -21.23
CA GLN A 77 8.71 26.83 -22.64
C GLN A 77 7.31 26.38 -23.09
N ALA A 78 6.42 26.07 -22.17
CA ALA A 78 5.05 25.69 -22.51
C ALA A 78 4.29 26.94 -23.02
N GLU A 79 3.57 26.79 -24.12
CA GLU A 79 2.72 27.85 -24.68
C GLU A 79 1.71 28.38 -23.65
N LYS A 80 1.16 27.46 -22.85
CA LYS A 80 0.29 27.77 -21.70
C LYS A 80 0.78 27.00 -20.50
N LYS A 81 1.04 27.71 -19.40
CA LYS A 81 1.32 27.06 -18.11
C LYS A 81 0.04 26.46 -17.55
N PRO A 82 0.08 25.23 -17.03
CA PRO A 82 -1.08 24.63 -16.35
C PRO A 82 -1.44 25.41 -15.08
N GLY A 83 -2.71 25.37 -14.71
CA GLY A 83 -3.13 25.72 -13.34
C GLY A 83 -2.55 24.71 -12.35
N GLU A 84 -2.53 25.08 -11.07
CA GLU A 84 -1.93 24.25 -10.02
C GLU A 84 -2.86 24.13 -8.82
N ILE A 85 -3.04 22.91 -8.33
CA ILE A 85 -3.72 22.60 -7.08
C ILE A 85 -2.79 21.77 -6.20
N PHE A 86 -2.63 22.17 -4.94
CA PHE A 86 -1.83 21.48 -3.93
C PHE A 86 -2.65 21.27 -2.68
N VAL A 87 -2.74 20.03 -2.22
CA VAL A 87 -3.31 19.70 -0.92
C VAL A 87 -2.22 19.75 0.14
N TYR A 88 -2.55 20.30 1.29
CA TYR A 88 -1.70 20.32 2.47
C TYR A 88 -2.00 19.07 3.33
N ALA A 89 -0.99 18.23 3.57
CA ALA A 89 -1.18 16.91 4.17
C ALA A 89 -0.23 16.65 5.35
N GLY A 90 -0.35 15.47 5.96
CA GLY A 90 0.30 15.13 7.22
C GLY A 90 1.82 15.24 7.20
N HIS A 91 2.48 14.71 6.16
CA HIS A 91 3.93 14.81 6.04
C HIS A 91 4.42 16.21 5.66
N ASP A 92 3.56 17.02 5.06
CA ASP A 92 3.86 18.43 4.79
C ASP A 92 3.79 19.28 6.05
N ARG A 93 3.05 18.82 7.07
CA ARG A 93 2.87 19.52 8.34
C ARG A 93 4.07 19.38 9.28
N GLY A 94 4.82 18.26 9.19
CA GLY A 94 5.93 17.96 10.09
C GLY A 94 5.48 17.75 11.55
N GLY A 95 5.85 16.64 12.19
CA GLY A 95 5.31 16.23 13.49
C GLY A 95 5.48 17.25 14.63
N ASP A 96 6.50 18.11 14.59
CA ASP A 96 6.89 19.01 15.66
C ASP A 96 6.70 20.51 15.34
N ILE A 97 6.18 20.83 14.14
CA ILE A 97 5.99 22.22 13.71
C ILE A 97 4.55 22.64 13.93
N ASP A 98 4.38 23.82 14.53
CA ASP A 98 3.07 24.44 14.67
C ASP A 98 2.38 24.52 13.30
N PRO A 99 1.15 23.99 13.19
CA PRO A 99 0.36 24.02 11.96
C PRO A 99 0.22 25.41 11.35
N GLU A 100 0.12 26.45 12.18
CA GLU A 100 0.03 27.84 11.73
C GLU A 100 1.30 28.32 11.01
N GLN A 101 2.44 27.71 11.29
CA GLN A 101 3.73 28.06 10.66
C GLN A 101 4.05 27.19 9.45
N ALA A 102 3.56 25.95 9.43
CA ALA A 102 3.91 24.98 8.40
C ALA A 102 3.32 25.33 7.03
N PHE A 103 2.05 25.71 6.94
CA PHE A 103 1.44 26.10 5.68
C PHE A 103 2.04 27.36 5.04
N PRO A 104 2.31 28.46 5.76
CA PRO A 104 3.02 29.61 5.21
C PRO A 104 4.39 29.26 4.61
N ALA A 105 5.15 28.37 5.25
CA ALA A 105 6.43 27.91 4.72
C ALA A 105 6.27 27.10 3.42
N LEU A 106 5.35 26.12 3.40
CA LEU A 106 5.00 25.35 2.20
C LEU A 106 4.54 26.27 1.07
N LYS A 107 3.62 27.19 1.36
CA LYS A 107 3.11 28.19 0.41
C LYS A 107 4.23 29.04 -0.18
N LYS A 108 5.17 29.49 0.65
CA LYS A 108 6.33 30.30 0.23
C LYS A 108 7.24 29.53 -0.74
N HIS A 109 7.58 28.29 -0.42
CA HIS A 109 8.54 27.51 -1.21
C HIS A 109 7.92 26.95 -2.49
N LEU A 110 6.68 26.48 -2.45
CA LEU A 110 5.95 25.99 -3.63
C LEU A 110 5.30 27.12 -4.44
N LYS A 111 5.24 28.35 -3.91
CA LYS A 111 4.52 29.47 -4.53
C LYS A 111 3.06 29.13 -4.81
N ILE A 112 2.39 28.48 -3.84
CA ILE A 112 1.00 28.02 -3.97
C ILE A 112 0.08 29.23 -4.18
N PRO A 113 -0.76 29.22 -5.25
CA PRO A 113 -1.59 30.38 -5.59
C PRO A 113 -2.87 30.50 -4.76
N HIS A 114 -3.18 29.52 -3.90
CA HIS A 114 -4.45 29.43 -3.19
C HIS A 114 -4.29 29.20 -1.66
N ALA A 115 -5.39 29.21 -0.91
CA ALA A 115 -5.48 28.84 0.49
C ALA A 115 -5.55 27.30 0.66
N PRO A 116 -5.33 26.75 1.89
CA PRO A 116 -5.48 25.32 2.14
C PRO A 116 -6.90 24.82 1.86
N ASP A 117 -7.90 25.51 2.42
CA ASP A 117 -9.32 25.21 2.22
C ASP A 117 -9.92 26.26 1.29
N CYS A 118 -10.22 25.86 0.06
CA CYS A 118 -10.70 26.81 -0.94
C CYS A 118 -11.52 26.19 -2.06
N GLU A 119 -12.32 27.03 -2.71
CA GLU A 119 -12.99 26.75 -3.97
C GLU A 119 -12.22 27.36 -5.14
N LEU A 120 -11.87 26.56 -6.13
CA LEU A 120 -11.20 26.98 -7.37
C LEU A 120 -12.07 26.62 -8.57
N LYS A 121 -11.91 27.38 -9.65
CA LYS A 121 -12.64 27.13 -10.90
C LYS A 121 -11.70 27.04 -12.10
N PHE A 122 -11.80 25.92 -12.82
CA PHE A 122 -11.06 25.68 -14.06
C PHE A 122 -12.02 25.21 -15.14
N ALA A 123 -12.02 25.88 -16.29
CA ALA A 123 -12.90 25.59 -17.43
C ALA A 123 -14.41 25.49 -17.05
N GLY A 124 -14.82 26.23 -16.02
CA GLY A 124 -16.21 26.23 -15.53
C GLY A 124 -16.59 25.01 -14.66
N TYR A 125 -15.60 24.22 -14.22
CA TYR A 125 -15.76 23.16 -13.20
C TYR A 125 -15.25 23.64 -11.85
N THR A 126 -15.86 23.14 -10.78
CA THR A 126 -15.54 23.50 -9.40
C THR A 126 -14.63 22.43 -8.79
N PHE A 127 -13.52 22.88 -8.21
CA PHE A 127 -12.56 22.11 -7.44
C PHE A 127 -12.56 22.63 -6.00
N LEU A 128 -12.91 21.78 -5.06
CA LEU A 128 -12.81 22.03 -3.64
C LEU A 128 -11.50 21.42 -3.16
N VAL A 129 -10.64 22.22 -2.60
CA VAL A 129 -9.34 21.77 -2.05
C VAL A 129 -9.46 21.81 -0.54
N PHE A 130 -9.13 20.72 0.12
CA PHE A 130 -9.22 20.63 1.57
C PHE A 130 -7.89 20.22 2.18
N ASP A 131 -7.56 20.88 3.28
CA ASP A 131 -6.52 20.43 4.21
C ASP A 131 -6.90 19.07 4.81
N GLN A 132 -5.92 18.22 5.04
CA GLN A 132 -6.12 16.91 5.67
C GLN A 132 -6.88 17.01 7.02
N TYR A 133 -6.76 18.13 7.72
CA TYR A 133 -7.31 18.35 9.05
C TYR A 133 -8.54 19.29 9.05
N VAL A 134 -9.15 19.47 7.89
CA VAL A 134 -10.37 20.28 7.76
C VAL A 134 -11.45 19.83 8.75
N ASP A 135 -12.14 20.77 9.35
CA ASP A 135 -13.32 20.49 10.17
C ASP A 135 -14.43 19.83 9.33
N MET A 136 -15.06 18.79 9.84
CA MET A 136 -16.03 17.99 9.07
C MET A 136 -17.35 18.73 8.83
N GLU A 137 -17.75 19.65 9.66
CA GLU A 137 -18.92 20.49 9.43
C GLU A 137 -18.66 21.49 8.29
N GLN A 138 -17.47 22.10 8.32
CA GLN A 138 -17.01 22.98 7.24
C GLN A 138 -16.85 22.21 5.92
N PHE A 139 -16.30 20.98 5.96
CA PHE A 139 -16.16 20.10 4.80
C PHE A 139 -17.53 19.83 4.16
N GLU A 140 -18.53 19.40 4.96
CA GLU A 140 -19.88 19.13 4.49
C GLU A 140 -20.56 20.38 3.91
N LYS A 141 -20.51 21.49 4.63
CA LYS A 141 -21.12 22.78 4.21
C LYS A 141 -20.55 23.25 2.88
N THR A 142 -19.22 23.19 2.72
CA THR A 142 -18.56 23.66 1.50
C THR A 142 -18.96 22.81 0.29
N ILE A 143 -19.01 21.47 0.46
CA ILE A 143 -19.46 20.57 -0.62
C ILE A 143 -20.92 20.83 -0.99
N ALA A 144 -21.80 20.97 0.01
CA ALA A 144 -23.23 21.25 -0.20
C ALA A 144 -23.45 22.52 -1.02
N GLU A 145 -22.75 23.60 -0.67
CA GLU A 145 -22.82 24.88 -1.38
C GLU A 145 -22.30 24.76 -2.82
N ALA A 146 -21.17 24.08 -3.02
CA ALA A 146 -20.58 23.92 -4.33
C ALA A 146 -21.46 23.07 -5.26
N VAL A 147 -22.02 21.97 -4.77
CA VAL A 147 -22.93 21.11 -5.53
C VAL A 147 -24.18 21.90 -5.93
N LYS A 148 -24.75 22.68 -5.00
CA LYS A 148 -25.90 23.56 -5.29
C LYS A 148 -25.59 24.61 -6.36
N LYS A 149 -24.38 25.17 -6.37
CA LYS A 149 -23.94 26.18 -7.34
C LYS A 149 -23.52 25.59 -8.68
N SER A 150 -23.36 24.26 -8.78
CA SER A 150 -22.86 23.57 -9.98
C SER A 150 -23.89 22.57 -10.57
N PRO A 151 -25.13 22.99 -10.89
CA PRO A 151 -26.15 22.08 -11.35
C PRO A 151 -25.72 21.38 -12.66
N GLY A 152 -25.84 20.06 -12.72
CA GLY A 152 -25.51 19.26 -13.90
C GLY A 152 -24.01 19.12 -14.20
N LYS A 153 -23.13 19.61 -13.33
CA LYS A 153 -21.66 19.45 -13.44
C LYS A 153 -21.09 18.72 -12.23
N PRO A 154 -20.03 17.93 -12.41
CA PRO A 154 -19.31 17.35 -11.27
C PRO A 154 -18.63 18.43 -10.43
N VAL A 155 -18.61 18.22 -9.12
CA VAL A 155 -17.78 18.96 -8.17
C VAL A 155 -16.61 18.03 -7.79
N PHE A 156 -15.39 18.47 -8.01
CA PHE A 156 -14.20 17.71 -7.67
C PHE A 156 -13.77 18.07 -6.24
N VAL A 157 -13.70 17.08 -5.37
CA VAL A 157 -13.21 17.20 -3.99
C VAL A 157 -11.78 16.66 -3.97
N ILE A 158 -10.82 17.55 -3.82
CA ILE A 158 -9.40 17.23 -3.79
C ILE A 158 -8.94 17.25 -2.33
N ASP A 159 -8.57 16.10 -1.83
CA ASP A 159 -8.22 15.87 -0.44
C ASP A 159 -7.00 14.93 -0.37
N HIS A 160 -6.39 14.78 0.79
CA HIS A 160 -5.34 13.79 0.98
C HIS A 160 -5.92 12.46 1.45
N VAL A 161 -6.76 12.48 2.48
CA VAL A 161 -7.29 11.27 3.12
C VAL A 161 -8.54 10.76 2.39
N PRO A 162 -8.55 9.51 1.91
CA PRO A 162 -9.73 8.96 1.23
C PRO A 162 -10.90 8.70 2.19
N PRO A 163 -12.12 8.69 1.68
CA PRO A 163 -13.26 8.11 2.39
C PRO A 163 -13.01 6.64 2.72
N ALA A 164 -13.32 6.20 3.93
CA ALA A 164 -13.10 4.84 4.38
C ALA A 164 -13.80 3.80 3.48
N ARG A 165 -13.19 2.61 3.32
CA ARG A 165 -13.78 1.47 2.59
C ARG A 165 -14.09 1.73 1.11
N THR A 166 -13.34 2.63 0.47
CA THR A 166 -13.45 2.87 -0.98
C THR A 166 -12.37 2.12 -1.76
N PHE A 167 -11.17 1.97 -1.18
CA PHE A 167 -10.03 1.28 -1.79
C PHE A 167 -9.47 0.26 -0.81
N HIS A 168 -8.62 -0.67 -1.25
CA HIS A 168 -8.02 -1.70 -0.39
C HIS A 168 -7.48 -1.13 0.93
N ASN A 169 -6.65 -0.11 0.89
CA ASN A 169 -6.02 0.44 2.08
C ASN A 169 -6.85 1.48 2.81
N SER A 170 -7.88 2.02 2.18
CA SER A 170 -8.77 2.98 2.84
C SER A 170 -9.59 2.36 3.96
N VAL A 171 -9.61 1.05 4.05
CA VAL A 171 -10.15 0.31 5.20
C VAL A 171 -9.38 0.65 6.48
N LEU A 172 -8.04 0.77 6.40
CA LEU A 172 -7.17 1.10 7.53
C LEU A 172 -6.87 2.59 7.67
N TRP A 173 -6.73 3.27 6.54
CA TRP A 173 -6.20 4.63 6.45
C TRP A 173 -7.20 5.64 5.92
N GLY A 174 -8.43 5.24 5.66
CA GLY A 174 -9.50 6.14 5.25
C GLY A 174 -10.26 6.75 6.43
N SER A 175 -10.99 7.84 6.15
CA SER A 175 -11.81 8.54 7.14
C SER A 175 -13.29 8.14 7.00
N GLU A 176 -13.86 7.63 8.08
CA GLU A 176 -15.29 7.31 8.15
C GLU A 176 -16.14 8.59 8.12
N ALA A 177 -15.68 9.66 8.76
CA ALA A 177 -16.40 10.94 8.74
C ALA A 177 -16.47 11.52 7.31
N ARG A 178 -15.37 11.45 6.54
CA ARG A 178 -15.38 11.84 5.11
C ARG A 178 -16.35 10.99 4.31
N ARG A 179 -16.40 9.69 4.56
CA ARG A 179 -17.34 8.79 3.88
C ARG A 179 -18.78 9.19 4.13
N GLN A 180 -19.16 9.39 5.39
CA GLN A 180 -20.52 9.78 5.78
C GLN A 180 -20.96 11.09 5.14
N VAL A 181 -20.04 12.05 5.02
CA VAL A 181 -20.32 13.31 4.31
C VAL A 181 -20.47 13.07 2.81
N MET A 182 -19.52 12.38 2.19
CA MET A 182 -19.54 12.17 0.73
C MET A 182 -20.77 11.38 0.24
N GLU A 183 -21.30 10.47 1.05
CA GLU A 183 -22.51 9.70 0.73
C GLU A 183 -23.76 10.59 0.53
N LYS A 184 -23.75 11.82 1.04
CA LYS A 184 -24.82 12.80 0.84
C LYS A 184 -24.74 13.52 -0.52
N PHE A 185 -23.61 13.41 -1.24
CA PHE A 185 -23.34 14.21 -2.43
C PHE A 185 -22.91 13.35 -3.65
N PRO A 186 -23.86 12.64 -4.29
CA PRO A 186 -23.55 11.78 -5.45
C PRO A 186 -22.98 12.56 -6.66
N GLY A 187 -23.21 13.88 -6.71
CA GLY A 187 -22.62 14.77 -7.71
C GLY A 187 -21.16 15.18 -7.44
N ALA A 188 -20.53 14.70 -6.37
CA ALA A 188 -19.15 14.96 -6.07
C ALA A 188 -18.25 13.79 -6.45
N VAL A 189 -17.03 14.11 -6.93
CA VAL A 189 -15.98 13.15 -7.26
C VAL A 189 -14.80 13.41 -6.34
N HIS A 190 -14.54 12.49 -5.43
CA HIS A 190 -13.45 12.58 -4.47
C HIS A 190 -12.16 12.01 -5.07
N ILE A 191 -11.06 12.78 -5.03
CA ILE A 191 -9.74 12.38 -5.52
C ILE A 191 -8.74 12.56 -4.37
N SER A 192 -8.02 11.49 -4.00
CA SER A 192 -7.13 11.49 -2.83
C SER A 192 -5.87 10.65 -3.00
N GLY A 193 -4.93 10.84 -2.08
CA GLY A 193 -3.70 10.07 -1.89
C GLY A 193 -3.71 9.18 -0.65
N HIS A 194 -2.68 9.32 0.20
CA HIS A 194 -2.53 8.77 1.54
C HIS A 194 -2.35 7.24 1.64
N ILE A 195 -3.11 6.49 0.88
CA ILE A 195 -3.10 5.02 0.96
C ILE A 195 -1.93 4.36 0.24
N HIS A 196 -1.12 5.12 -0.47
CA HIS A 196 0.04 4.66 -1.24
C HIS A 196 -0.27 3.49 -2.18
N GLY A 197 -1.49 3.42 -2.70
CA GLY A 197 -1.90 2.42 -3.68
C GLY A 197 -1.21 2.60 -5.03
N SER A 198 -1.35 1.63 -5.92
CA SER A 198 -0.91 1.76 -7.30
C SER A 198 -2.08 2.17 -8.19
N VAL A 199 -1.92 3.17 -9.04
CA VAL A 199 -2.95 3.51 -10.06
C VAL A 199 -3.19 2.37 -11.06
N HIS A 200 -2.31 1.37 -11.09
CA HIS A 200 -2.52 0.16 -11.89
C HIS A 200 -3.48 -0.83 -11.24
N ASP A 201 -3.78 -0.66 -9.95
CA ASP A 201 -4.78 -1.44 -9.24
C ASP A 201 -6.19 -1.01 -9.68
N GLU A 202 -6.94 -1.96 -10.22
CA GLU A 202 -8.32 -1.71 -10.68
C GLU A 202 -9.26 -1.30 -9.54
N LEU A 203 -8.88 -1.56 -8.29
CA LEU A 203 -9.64 -1.16 -7.10
C LEU A 203 -9.25 0.22 -6.56
N CYS A 204 -8.43 0.98 -7.28
CA CYS A 204 -8.12 2.38 -6.96
C CYS A 204 -9.16 3.38 -7.53
N ILE A 205 -10.23 2.89 -8.15
CA ILE A 205 -11.47 3.63 -8.40
C ILE A 205 -12.63 2.86 -7.79
N TRP A 206 -13.51 3.57 -7.15
CA TRP A 206 -14.67 3.01 -6.46
C TRP A 206 -15.91 3.86 -6.71
N GLN A 207 -17.03 3.18 -6.87
CA GLN A 207 -18.34 3.81 -6.97
C GLN A 207 -19.35 3.06 -6.10
N GLY A 208 -20.06 3.80 -5.30
CA GLY A 208 -21.21 3.42 -4.51
C GLY A 208 -22.18 4.60 -4.54
N PRO A 209 -22.52 5.22 -3.39
CA PRO A 209 -23.32 6.45 -3.37
C PRO A 209 -22.67 7.64 -4.08
N PHE A 210 -21.33 7.65 -4.18
CA PHE A 210 -20.53 8.68 -4.85
C PHE A 210 -19.36 8.03 -5.62
N THR A 211 -18.53 8.85 -6.27
CA THR A 211 -17.32 8.37 -6.92
C THR A 211 -16.09 8.75 -6.10
N ALA A 212 -15.20 7.79 -5.86
CA ALA A 212 -13.88 8.00 -5.26
C ALA A 212 -12.78 7.45 -6.17
N VAL A 213 -11.67 8.20 -6.28
CA VAL A 213 -10.51 7.84 -7.11
C VAL A 213 -9.24 8.06 -6.29
N SER A 214 -8.41 7.01 -6.16
CA SER A 214 -7.07 7.14 -5.59
C SER A 214 -6.10 7.63 -6.65
N ALA A 215 -5.37 8.69 -6.35
CA ALA A 215 -4.34 9.26 -7.22
C ALA A 215 -3.04 8.43 -7.26
N GLY A 216 -2.98 7.35 -6.48
CA GLY A 216 -1.82 6.47 -6.44
C GLY A 216 -0.78 6.89 -5.41
N CYS A 217 0.49 6.78 -5.79
CA CYS A 217 1.64 7.18 -4.98
C CYS A 217 2.90 7.18 -5.85
N LEU A 218 3.74 8.20 -5.73
CA LEU A 218 5.07 8.23 -6.38
C LEU A 218 6.23 7.89 -5.43
N SER A 219 5.96 7.70 -4.13
CA SER A 219 6.98 7.29 -3.17
C SER A 219 7.18 5.76 -3.13
N SER A 220 7.95 5.28 -2.18
CA SER A 220 8.36 3.87 -2.06
C SER A 220 7.48 3.02 -1.14
N TRP A 221 6.40 3.56 -0.65
CA TRP A 221 5.52 2.84 0.28
C TRP A 221 4.43 2.12 -0.51
N GLY A 222 4.22 0.87 -0.21
CA GLY A 222 3.19 0.08 -0.86
C GLY A 222 2.09 -0.29 0.12
N GLY A 223 1.45 0.67 0.74
CA GLY A 223 0.22 0.51 1.49
C GLY A 223 0.16 -0.74 2.40
N GLU A 224 -0.96 -1.41 2.35
CA GLU A 224 -1.29 -2.62 3.14
C GLU A 224 -0.26 -3.75 3.03
N PHE A 225 0.43 -3.84 1.91
CA PHE A 225 1.42 -4.89 1.64
C PHE A 225 2.87 -4.47 1.90
N ALA A 226 3.08 -3.28 2.43
CA ALA A 226 4.42 -2.76 2.70
C ALA A 226 5.29 -3.68 3.57
N GLY A 227 4.68 -4.54 4.36
CA GLY A 227 5.39 -5.49 5.20
C GLY A 227 5.69 -6.83 4.57
N SER A 228 4.90 -7.27 3.58
CA SER A 228 5.12 -8.57 2.92
C SER A 228 6.14 -8.51 1.79
N VAL A 229 6.41 -7.33 1.27
CA VAL A 229 7.39 -7.14 0.19
C VAL A 229 8.60 -6.41 0.74
N PRO A 230 9.72 -7.09 0.97
CA PRO A 230 10.95 -6.42 1.38
C PRO A 230 11.33 -5.39 0.33
N ARG A 231 11.42 -4.11 0.74
CA ARG A 231 11.73 -2.99 -0.14
C ARG A 231 10.73 -2.85 -1.29
N ILE A 232 9.51 -2.44 -0.97
CA ILE A 232 8.55 -2.04 -1.99
C ILE A 232 9.18 -0.96 -2.84
N LYS A 233 9.37 -1.33 -4.08
CA LYS A 233 9.80 -0.37 -5.07
C LYS A 233 8.60 0.54 -5.35
N PRO A 234 8.85 1.83 -5.54
CA PRO A 234 7.82 2.80 -5.76
C PRO A 234 6.92 2.43 -6.94
N SER A 235 5.65 2.71 -6.82
CA SER A 235 4.77 2.76 -7.98
C SER A 235 5.31 3.79 -8.98
N ASP A 236 5.40 3.40 -10.23
CA ASP A 236 5.78 4.28 -11.34
C ASP A 236 4.54 4.66 -12.16
N GLY A 237 3.41 4.92 -11.50
CA GLY A 237 2.15 5.23 -12.15
C GLY A 237 1.58 6.59 -11.77
N VAL A 238 0.91 7.23 -12.73
CA VAL A 238 0.18 8.50 -12.53
C VAL A 238 -1.16 8.47 -13.22
N LEU A 239 -2.07 9.34 -12.79
CA LEU A 239 -3.36 9.56 -13.41
C LEU A 239 -3.35 10.77 -14.33
N PHE A 240 -4.11 10.68 -15.39
CA PHE A 240 -4.46 11.79 -16.26
C PHE A 240 -5.98 11.84 -16.43
N MET A 241 -6.60 12.87 -15.89
CA MET A 241 -8.04 13.07 -15.94
C MET A 241 -8.43 13.89 -17.18
N GLU A 242 -9.50 13.46 -17.85
CA GLU A 242 -10.11 14.17 -18.98
C GLU A 242 -11.61 14.32 -18.68
N VAL A 243 -12.09 15.55 -18.66
CA VAL A 243 -13.50 15.87 -18.41
C VAL A 243 -14.19 16.18 -19.73
N PHE A 244 -15.26 15.46 -20.02
CA PHE A 244 -16.15 15.66 -21.16
C PHE A 244 -17.53 16.13 -20.68
N LYS A 245 -18.40 16.44 -21.61
CA LYS A 245 -19.75 16.87 -21.28
C LYS A 245 -20.59 15.77 -20.58
N ASP A 246 -20.35 14.53 -20.95
CA ASP A 246 -21.15 13.35 -20.56
C ASP A 246 -20.37 12.32 -19.74
N ARG A 247 -19.10 12.55 -19.44
CA ARG A 247 -18.25 11.61 -18.69
C ARG A 247 -16.96 12.24 -18.18
N ILE A 248 -16.36 11.57 -17.22
CA ILE A 248 -15.01 11.84 -16.74
C ILE A 248 -14.19 10.59 -17.03
N ARG A 249 -13.02 10.72 -17.67
CA ARG A 249 -12.09 9.63 -17.92
C ARG A 249 -10.85 9.81 -17.07
N PHE A 250 -10.35 8.72 -16.49
CA PHE A 250 -9.08 8.65 -15.81
C PHE A 250 -8.18 7.67 -16.56
N ARG A 251 -7.17 8.20 -17.24
CA ARG A 251 -6.15 7.43 -17.95
C ARG A 251 -4.99 7.18 -17.00
N ARG A 252 -4.49 5.97 -17.00
CA ARG A 252 -3.43 5.51 -16.12
C ARG A 252 -2.16 5.33 -16.93
N TYR A 253 -1.06 5.91 -16.49
CA TYR A 253 0.20 5.85 -17.22
C TYR A 253 1.29 5.17 -16.40
N ASP A 254 2.03 4.28 -17.04
CA ASP A 254 3.27 3.70 -16.52
C ASP A 254 4.44 4.64 -16.88
N LEU A 255 5.03 5.28 -15.89
CA LEU A 255 6.14 6.22 -16.08
C LEU A 255 7.44 5.54 -16.54
N THR A 256 7.60 4.23 -16.29
CA THR A 256 8.77 3.47 -16.76
C THR A 256 8.78 3.35 -18.27
N THR A 257 7.62 3.13 -18.87
CA THR A 257 7.44 2.96 -20.32
C THR A 257 6.89 4.19 -21.02
N LYS A 258 6.41 5.19 -20.28
CA LYS A 258 5.65 6.36 -20.76
C LYS A 258 4.41 5.99 -21.58
N ARG A 259 3.83 4.81 -21.31
CA ARG A 259 2.65 4.31 -22.02
C ARG A 259 1.43 4.30 -21.13
N GLU A 260 0.28 4.50 -21.76
CA GLU A 260 -1.01 4.28 -21.10
C GLU A 260 -1.15 2.81 -20.74
N TYR A 261 -1.52 2.57 -19.48
CA TYR A 261 -1.81 1.25 -18.97
C TYR A 261 -3.25 0.87 -19.28
N ALA A 262 -3.44 -0.34 -19.80
CA ALA A 262 -4.74 -0.96 -20.07
C ALA A 262 -5.73 0.03 -20.75
N PRO A 263 -5.39 0.59 -21.94
CA PRO A 263 -6.25 1.55 -22.62
C PRO A 263 -7.61 0.95 -23.03
N GLU A 264 -7.73 -0.36 -23.08
CA GLU A 264 -8.99 -1.09 -23.28
C GLU A 264 -9.88 -1.14 -22.00
N ARG A 265 -9.32 -0.79 -20.86
CA ARG A 265 -9.96 -0.75 -19.54
C ARG A 265 -9.87 0.65 -18.92
N LEU A 266 -10.18 1.66 -19.72
CA LEU A 266 -10.23 3.04 -19.25
C LEU A 266 -11.21 3.19 -18.10
N TRP A 267 -10.81 3.89 -17.05
CA TRP A 267 -11.75 4.32 -16.04
C TRP A 267 -12.59 5.46 -16.60
N CYS A 268 -13.87 5.19 -16.76
CA CYS A 268 -14.81 6.13 -17.35
C CYS A 268 -16.06 6.24 -16.46
N VAL A 269 -16.20 7.38 -15.80
CA VAL A 269 -17.36 7.70 -14.96
C VAL A 269 -18.39 8.41 -15.82
N PRO A 270 -19.53 7.81 -16.10
CA PRO A 270 -20.64 8.47 -16.82
C PRO A 270 -21.14 9.69 -16.04
N TRP A 271 -21.56 10.72 -16.77
CA TRP A 271 -22.11 11.93 -16.17
C TRP A 271 -23.44 12.32 -16.85
N PRO A 272 -24.51 12.70 -16.14
CA PRO A 272 -24.58 12.76 -14.68
C PRO A 272 -24.44 11.37 -14.02
N PHE A 273 -23.77 11.36 -12.88
CA PHE A 273 -23.54 10.14 -12.11
C PHE A 273 -24.85 9.56 -11.57
N ARG A 274 -25.02 8.24 -11.67
CA ARG A 274 -26.14 7.46 -11.13
C ARG A 274 -25.61 6.22 -10.44
N PRO A 275 -25.78 6.06 -9.11
CA PRO A 275 -25.28 4.91 -8.38
C PRO A 275 -25.71 3.56 -8.94
N GLU A 276 -26.96 3.46 -9.44
CA GLU A 276 -27.54 2.21 -9.94
C GLU A 276 -26.86 1.67 -11.21
N THR A 277 -26.12 2.53 -11.90
CA THR A 277 -25.41 2.17 -13.14
C THR A 277 -23.91 2.39 -13.04
N ALA A 278 -23.41 2.52 -11.80
CA ALA A 278 -22.01 2.76 -11.54
C ALA A 278 -21.14 1.59 -12.03
N PRO A 279 -20.17 1.83 -12.95
CA PRO A 279 -19.39 0.74 -13.52
C PRO A 279 -18.28 0.21 -12.61
N TYR A 280 -17.99 0.89 -11.48
CA TYR A 280 -16.86 0.56 -10.60
C TYR A 280 -17.32 0.06 -9.23
N ASP A 281 -18.45 -0.63 -9.18
CA ASP A 281 -18.80 -1.48 -8.07
C ASP A 281 -17.87 -2.70 -8.06
N PRO A 282 -17.06 -2.91 -7.00
CA PRO A 282 -16.13 -4.03 -6.93
C PRO A 282 -16.81 -5.40 -7.05
N GLU A 283 -18.04 -5.54 -6.58
CA GLU A 283 -18.76 -6.81 -6.67
C GLU A 283 -19.11 -7.18 -8.12
N ARG A 284 -19.49 -6.18 -8.94
CA ARG A 284 -19.73 -6.39 -10.39
C ARG A 284 -18.45 -6.82 -11.12
N LEU A 285 -17.30 -6.24 -10.75
CA LEU A 285 -16.03 -6.57 -11.38
C LEU A 285 -15.54 -7.97 -11.01
N LYS A 286 -15.87 -8.47 -9.80
CA LYS A 286 -15.46 -9.82 -9.35
C LYS A 286 -15.97 -10.93 -10.27
N GLU A 287 -17.11 -10.77 -10.88
CA GLU A 287 -17.74 -11.78 -11.75
C GLU A 287 -17.16 -11.77 -13.17
N GLU A 288 -16.69 -10.64 -13.65
CA GLU A 288 -16.31 -10.44 -15.05
C GLU A 288 -14.83 -10.75 -15.36
N ARG A 289 -13.98 -10.92 -14.36
CA ARG A 289 -12.54 -11.06 -14.56
C ARG A 289 -12.09 -12.53 -14.49
N PRO A 290 -11.26 -12.96 -15.44
CA PRO A 290 -10.72 -14.32 -15.41
C PRO A 290 -9.74 -14.47 -14.24
N ALA A 291 -9.68 -15.69 -13.69
CA ALA A 291 -8.62 -16.07 -12.75
C ALA A 291 -7.25 -16.00 -13.44
N PRO A 292 -6.19 -15.57 -12.74
CA PRO A 292 -4.85 -15.56 -13.30
C PRO A 292 -4.29 -16.96 -13.39
N LEU A 293 -3.67 -17.32 -14.52
CA LEU A 293 -3.15 -18.66 -14.75
C LEU A 293 -1.64 -18.65 -14.99
N PHE A 294 -0.94 -19.57 -14.35
CA PHE A 294 0.42 -19.89 -14.75
C PHE A 294 0.41 -20.52 -16.16
N PRO A 295 1.40 -20.18 -17.00
CA PRO A 295 1.55 -20.84 -18.30
C PRO A 295 1.70 -22.36 -18.14
N PRO A 296 1.25 -23.19 -19.12
CA PRO A 296 1.31 -24.65 -19.01
C PRO A 296 2.72 -25.23 -18.75
N ARG A 297 3.77 -24.47 -19.12
CA ARG A 297 5.17 -24.88 -18.93
C ARG A 297 5.86 -24.13 -17.79
N ALA A 298 5.11 -23.43 -16.96
CA ALA A 298 5.69 -22.76 -15.79
C ALA A 298 6.34 -23.78 -14.86
N ARG A 299 7.50 -23.41 -14.33
CA ARG A 299 8.23 -24.22 -13.34
C ARG A 299 8.58 -23.36 -12.14
N LEU A 300 8.53 -23.94 -10.98
CA LEU A 300 9.02 -23.36 -9.73
C LEU A 300 10.43 -23.88 -9.48
N THR A 301 11.41 -22.99 -9.52
CA THR A 301 12.79 -23.28 -9.12
C THR A 301 12.97 -22.83 -7.68
N MET A 302 13.53 -23.68 -6.85
CA MET A 302 13.79 -23.44 -5.43
C MET A 302 15.28 -23.59 -5.16
N THR A 303 15.92 -22.52 -4.70
CA THR A 303 17.36 -22.47 -4.46
C THR A 303 17.64 -22.10 -3.01
N PRO A 304 18.16 -23.02 -2.19
CA PRO A 304 18.69 -22.68 -0.88
C PRO A 304 19.85 -21.69 -1.01
N CYS A 305 19.87 -20.63 -0.22
CA CYS A 305 20.88 -19.60 -0.26
C CYS A 305 21.51 -19.40 1.12
N GLY A 306 22.77 -18.92 1.08
CA GLY A 306 23.58 -18.74 2.26
C GLY A 306 24.32 -20.03 2.67
N LYS A 307 25.56 -19.90 3.18
CA LYS A 307 26.37 -21.03 3.66
C LYS A 307 25.71 -21.80 4.80
N LYS A 308 24.80 -21.12 5.52
CA LYS A 308 24.12 -21.63 6.71
C LYS A 308 22.62 -21.80 6.50
N PHE A 309 22.16 -21.72 5.24
CA PHE A 309 20.76 -21.74 4.86
C PHE A 309 19.95 -20.61 5.52
N GLU A 310 20.29 -19.39 5.22
CA GLU A 310 19.54 -18.21 5.69
C GLU A 310 18.21 -18.05 4.98
N GLU A 311 18.14 -18.43 3.68
CA GLU A 311 17.01 -18.16 2.80
C GLU A 311 16.73 -19.28 1.81
N LEU A 312 15.46 -19.39 1.37
CA LEU A 312 15.04 -20.15 0.21
C LEU A 312 14.51 -19.21 -0.86
N LYS A 313 15.18 -19.14 -2.02
CA LYS A 313 14.72 -18.36 -3.16
C LYS A 313 13.83 -19.17 -4.07
N LEU A 314 12.64 -18.63 -4.34
CA LEU A 314 11.66 -19.16 -5.27
C LEU A 314 11.71 -18.34 -6.54
N ARG A 315 11.93 -18.96 -7.69
CA ARG A 315 11.92 -18.29 -9.00
C ARG A 315 10.96 -18.99 -9.93
N PHE A 316 10.09 -18.21 -10.58
CA PHE A 316 9.04 -18.74 -11.44
C PHE A 316 8.59 -17.75 -12.52
N THR A 317 7.94 -18.28 -13.58
CA THR A 317 7.27 -17.48 -14.59
C THR A 317 5.95 -16.96 -13.99
N PRO A 318 5.67 -15.65 -14.04
CA PRO A 318 4.44 -15.07 -13.49
C PRO A 318 3.17 -15.66 -14.14
N ALA A 319 2.11 -15.79 -13.35
CA ALA A 319 0.77 -16.02 -13.87
C ALA A 319 0.19 -14.75 -14.52
N ARG A 320 -0.85 -14.87 -15.33
CA ARG A 320 -1.53 -13.79 -16.05
C ARG A 320 -3.03 -14.09 -16.19
N PRO A 321 -3.88 -13.08 -16.36
CA PRO A 321 -3.67 -11.64 -16.25
C PRO A 321 -3.73 -11.14 -14.80
N ASP A 322 -3.36 -9.88 -14.60
CA ASP A 322 -3.71 -9.04 -13.43
C ASP A 322 -3.45 -9.66 -12.05
N VAL A 323 -2.32 -10.35 -11.89
CA VAL A 323 -1.94 -10.93 -10.60
C VAL A 323 -1.68 -9.83 -9.60
N TYR A 324 -2.45 -9.80 -8.53
CA TYR A 324 -2.31 -8.91 -7.41
C TYR A 324 -1.26 -9.41 -6.42
N LEU A 325 -1.41 -10.68 -6.01
CA LEU A 325 -0.50 -11.35 -5.09
C LEU A 325 -0.36 -12.84 -5.42
N TYR A 326 0.66 -13.44 -4.83
CA TYR A 326 0.84 -14.87 -4.76
C TYR A 326 0.65 -15.33 -3.33
N ARG A 327 -0.28 -16.26 -3.10
CA ARG A 327 -0.36 -16.97 -1.82
C ARG A 327 0.64 -18.11 -1.84
N VAL A 328 1.59 -18.05 -0.92
CA VAL A 328 2.66 -19.02 -0.75
C VAL A 328 2.31 -19.92 0.42
N ARG A 329 2.04 -21.21 0.17
CA ARG A 329 1.85 -22.21 1.20
C ARG A 329 3.12 -23.01 1.38
N ILE A 330 3.56 -23.17 2.62
CA ILE A 330 4.74 -23.92 3.01
C ILE A 330 4.26 -25.13 3.82
N GLU A 331 4.59 -26.33 3.34
CA GLU A 331 4.17 -27.59 3.95
C GLU A 331 5.40 -28.47 4.20
N LYS A 332 5.51 -29.05 5.41
CA LYS A 332 6.58 -29.96 5.81
C LYS A 332 6.14 -31.40 5.60
N LYS A 333 6.99 -32.25 5.05
CA LYS A 333 6.76 -33.69 4.92
C LYS A 333 6.86 -34.36 6.30
N SER A 334 5.78 -34.98 6.73
CA SER A 334 5.69 -35.71 7.99
C SER A 334 5.67 -37.21 7.75
N LYS A 335 6.38 -37.98 8.60
CA LYS A 335 6.41 -39.44 8.49
C LYS A 335 4.98 -40.02 8.64
N GLY A 336 4.53 -40.73 7.59
CA GLY A 336 3.24 -41.44 7.61
C GLY A 336 1.99 -40.56 7.44
N LYS A 337 2.12 -39.22 7.39
CA LYS A 337 0.98 -38.29 7.34
C LYS A 337 0.94 -37.38 6.10
N GLY A 338 1.87 -37.55 5.14
CA GLY A 338 1.95 -36.69 3.96
C GLY A 338 2.59 -35.32 4.27
N PHE A 339 1.94 -34.22 3.88
CA PHE A 339 2.44 -32.86 4.09
C PHE A 339 1.56 -32.10 5.08
N GLU A 340 2.19 -31.45 6.05
CA GLU A 340 1.54 -30.63 7.09
C GLU A 340 1.87 -29.16 6.86
N GLN A 341 0.86 -28.29 6.91
CA GLN A 341 1.04 -26.85 6.75
C GLN A 341 1.88 -26.26 7.88
N VAL A 342 2.91 -25.51 7.49
CA VAL A 342 3.77 -24.73 8.39
C VAL A 342 3.37 -23.27 8.35
N ALA A 343 3.23 -22.71 7.13
CA ALA A 343 2.93 -21.31 6.95
C ALA A 343 2.12 -21.06 5.67
N VAL A 344 1.36 -19.96 5.72
CA VAL A 344 0.77 -19.31 4.55
C VAL A 344 1.21 -17.86 4.56
N LYS A 345 1.81 -17.41 3.44
CA LYS A 345 2.20 -16.03 3.20
C LYS A 345 1.50 -15.49 1.98
N GLU A 346 1.34 -14.19 1.92
CA GLU A 346 0.90 -13.50 0.72
C GLU A 346 1.98 -12.51 0.30
N GLU A 347 2.43 -12.60 -0.94
CA GLU A 347 3.49 -11.79 -1.52
C GLU A 347 2.96 -11.01 -2.71
N CYS A 348 3.15 -9.69 -2.70
CA CYS A 348 2.74 -8.84 -3.81
C CYS A 348 3.45 -9.21 -5.11
N SER A 349 2.73 -9.18 -6.19
CA SER A 349 3.31 -9.38 -7.51
C SER A 349 4.14 -8.17 -7.97
N SER A 350 4.98 -8.36 -8.99
CA SER A 350 5.72 -7.27 -9.63
C SER A 350 4.83 -6.22 -10.32
N PHE A 351 3.56 -6.53 -10.48
CA PHE A 351 2.54 -5.62 -11.03
C PHE A 351 2.44 -4.29 -10.26
N TRP A 352 2.62 -4.33 -8.93
CA TRP A 352 2.60 -3.15 -8.08
C TRP A 352 3.67 -2.12 -8.41
N GLN A 353 4.79 -2.55 -8.97
CA GLN A 353 5.87 -1.66 -9.34
C GLN A 353 5.57 -0.96 -10.66
N ALA A 354 5.32 -1.75 -11.67
CA ALA A 354 4.90 -1.34 -13.01
C ALA A 354 4.41 -2.56 -13.77
N PRO A 355 3.35 -2.48 -14.56
CA PRO A 355 2.83 -3.61 -15.35
C PRO A 355 3.87 -4.22 -16.29
N SER A 356 4.78 -3.42 -16.82
CA SER A 356 5.90 -3.88 -17.65
C SER A 356 6.88 -4.81 -16.93
N LYS A 357 6.94 -4.73 -15.59
CA LYS A 357 7.77 -5.62 -14.76
C LYS A 357 7.08 -6.95 -14.47
N ALA A 358 5.75 -6.99 -14.50
CA ALA A 358 4.97 -8.21 -14.26
C ALA A 358 5.21 -9.33 -15.28
N ALA A 359 5.78 -9.01 -16.43
CA ALA A 359 6.14 -10.00 -17.47
C ALA A 359 7.48 -10.71 -17.22
N ARG A 360 8.29 -10.24 -16.29
CA ARG A 360 9.61 -10.79 -15.97
C ARG A 360 9.48 -11.94 -14.98
N PRO A 361 10.43 -12.90 -14.97
CA PRO A 361 10.47 -13.93 -13.94
C PRO A 361 10.43 -13.29 -12.55
N MET A 362 9.56 -13.81 -11.70
CA MET A 362 9.40 -13.33 -10.34
C MET A 362 10.31 -14.11 -9.39
N GLU A 363 10.84 -13.45 -8.39
CA GLU A 363 11.59 -14.05 -7.30
C GLU A 363 10.92 -13.69 -5.96
N ILE A 364 10.70 -14.70 -5.12
CA ILE A 364 10.24 -14.56 -3.74
C ILE A 364 11.32 -15.17 -2.84
N THR A 365 11.72 -14.44 -1.81
CA THR A 365 12.68 -14.92 -0.82
C THR A 365 11.93 -15.30 0.46
N LEU A 366 12.10 -16.54 0.90
CA LEU A 366 11.58 -17.05 2.16
C LEU A 366 12.72 -17.17 3.17
N SER A 367 12.52 -16.62 4.38
CA SER A 367 13.48 -16.78 5.47
C SER A 367 13.71 -18.25 5.83
N GLY A 368 14.91 -18.63 6.18
CA GLY A 368 15.25 -19.96 6.67
C GLY A 368 14.49 -20.38 7.93
N GLY A 369 13.95 -19.42 8.71
CA GLY A 369 13.14 -19.68 9.90
C GLY A 369 11.80 -20.40 9.64
N TYR A 370 11.34 -20.46 8.40
CA TYR A 370 10.19 -21.29 8.02
C TYR A 370 10.52 -22.79 7.98
N PHE A 371 11.80 -23.15 7.96
CA PHE A 371 12.25 -24.49 7.62
C PHE A 371 13.10 -25.11 8.74
N GLU A 372 12.96 -26.42 8.90
CA GLU A 372 13.85 -27.23 9.73
C GLU A 372 14.93 -27.84 8.86
N PRO A 373 16.21 -27.80 9.26
CA PRO A 373 17.31 -28.46 8.52
C PRO A 373 17.05 -29.95 8.29
N ARG A 374 17.50 -30.46 7.15
CA ARG A 374 17.39 -31.88 6.76
C ARG A 374 15.94 -32.41 6.64
N LYS A 375 14.96 -31.51 6.48
CA LYS A 375 13.56 -31.89 6.22
C LYS A 375 13.18 -31.55 4.78
N SER A 376 12.16 -32.24 4.28
CA SER A 376 11.59 -31.97 2.96
C SER A 376 10.33 -31.13 3.07
N TYR A 377 10.17 -30.23 2.14
CA TYR A 377 9.04 -29.30 2.07
C TYR A 377 8.43 -29.28 0.69
N ARG A 378 7.13 -29.03 0.64
CA ARG A 378 6.39 -28.64 -0.54
C ARG A 378 6.09 -27.15 -0.44
N ILE A 379 6.38 -26.41 -1.50
CA ILE A 379 5.98 -25.02 -1.66
C ILE A 379 4.95 -24.94 -2.76
N THR A 380 3.83 -24.28 -2.45
CA THR A 380 2.71 -24.10 -3.38
C THR A 380 2.45 -22.61 -3.56
N LEU A 381 2.36 -22.18 -4.82
CA LEU A 381 2.03 -20.80 -5.20
C LEU A 381 0.64 -20.79 -5.83
N THR A 382 -0.25 -19.95 -5.30
CA THR A 382 -1.58 -19.67 -5.87
C THR A 382 -1.62 -18.19 -6.26
N PRO A 383 -1.75 -17.84 -7.54
CA PRO A 383 -1.89 -16.44 -7.94
C PRO A 383 -3.32 -15.98 -7.66
N VAL A 384 -3.44 -14.75 -7.18
CA VAL A 384 -4.72 -14.10 -6.85
C VAL A 384 -4.79 -12.77 -7.58
N ASN A 385 -5.89 -12.48 -8.27
CA ASN A 385 -6.07 -11.20 -8.94
C ASN A 385 -6.61 -10.11 -8.00
N PHE A 386 -6.77 -8.88 -8.49
CA PHE A 386 -7.31 -7.75 -7.73
C PHE A 386 -8.71 -7.99 -7.17
N TRP A 387 -9.47 -8.90 -7.75
CA TRP A 387 -10.85 -9.23 -7.36
C TRP A 387 -10.94 -10.48 -6.47
N GLY A 388 -9.80 -10.97 -5.99
CA GLY A 388 -9.73 -12.11 -5.09
C GLY A 388 -9.93 -13.47 -5.77
N LYS A 389 -10.00 -13.55 -7.11
CA LYS A 389 -10.10 -14.84 -7.81
C LYS A 389 -8.74 -15.54 -7.81
N GLU A 390 -8.75 -16.78 -7.36
CA GLU A 390 -7.57 -17.65 -7.33
C GLU A 390 -7.39 -18.37 -8.67
N GLY A 391 -6.15 -18.47 -9.12
CA GLY A 391 -5.78 -19.19 -10.34
C GLY A 391 -5.31 -20.62 -10.09
N ASN A 392 -4.70 -21.20 -11.13
CA ASN A 392 -4.12 -22.54 -11.03
C ASN A 392 -2.86 -22.54 -10.15
N ILE A 393 -2.57 -23.71 -9.58
CA ILE A 393 -1.49 -23.89 -8.63
C ILE A 393 -0.18 -24.23 -9.36
N LEU A 394 0.92 -23.63 -8.88
CA LEU A 394 2.28 -24.03 -9.22
C LEU A 394 2.98 -24.52 -7.96
N SER A 395 3.48 -25.75 -7.95
CA SER A 395 4.10 -26.36 -6.78
C SER A 395 5.43 -27.03 -7.09
N GLY A 396 6.26 -27.19 -6.05
CA GLY A 396 7.51 -27.92 -6.10
C GLY A 396 7.89 -28.48 -4.73
N GLU A 397 8.77 -29.48 -4.71
CA GLU A 397 9.32 -30.04 -3.49
C GLU A 397 10.83 -29.82 -3.41
N CYS A 398 11.33 -29.54 -2.22
CA CYS A 398 12.76 -29.40 -1.97
C CYS A 398 13.15 -30.02 -0.63
N ALA A 399 14.37 -30.52 -0.55
CA ALA A 399 15.01 -30.90 0.70
C ALA A 399 15.85 -29.69 1.22
N ILE A 400 15.68 -29.37 2.47
CA ILE A 400 16.45 -28.32 3.12
C ILE A 400 17.82 -28.87 3.53
N PRO A 401 18.93 -28.17 3.20
CA PRO A 401 20.26 -28.62 3.58
C PRO A 401 20.48 -28.62 5.10
N ALA A 402 21.59 -29.16 5.54
CA ALA A 402 22.05 -28.94 6.90
C ALA A 402 22.34 -27.44 7.10
N ALA A 403 21.97 -26.92 8.25
CA ALA A 403 22.21 -25.53 8.62
C ALA A 403 22.98 -25.47 9.94
N THR A 404 23.76 -24.41 10.15
CA THR A 404 24.33 -24.12 11.46
C THR A 404 23.22 -23.70 12.40
N PRO A 405 23.08 -24.31 13.59
CA PRO A 405 22.07 -23.91 14.54
C PRO A 405 22.23 -22.44 14.96
N ALA A 406 21.14 -21.70 14.97
CA ALA A 406 21.10 -20.38 15.57
C ALA A 406 21.15 -20.48 17.10
N LYS A 407 21.68 -19.44 17.76
CA LYS A 407 21.66 -19.35 19.23
C LYS A 407 20.26 -18.91 19.68
N VAL A 408 19.55 -19.77 20.41
CA VAL A 408 18.26 -19.43 20.99
C VAL A 408 18.46 -18.45 22.14
N LEU A 409 17.86 -17.28 22.04
CA LEU A 409 17.87 -16.23 23.05
C LEU A 409 16.63 -16.29 23.95
N PHE A 410 15.51 -16.66 23.35
CA PHE A 410 14.23 -16.84 24.04
C PHE A 410 13.36 -17.84 23.29
N GLU A 411 12.62 -18.65 24.03
CA GLU A 411 11.63 -19.57 23.48
C GLU A 411 10.46 -19.71 24.47
N SER A 412 9.23 -19.65 23.96
CA SER A 412 8.03 -19.97 24.70
C SER A 412 7.12 -20.87 23.86
N LYS A 413 6.66 -21.96 24.47
CA LYS A 413 5.67 -22.90 23.93
C LYS A 413 4.25 -22.60 24.43
N ASN A 414 4.13 -21.65 25.35
CA ASN A 414 2.86 -21.15 25.86
C ASN A 414 2.88 -19.62 26.04
N PRO A 415 3.13 -18.86 24.95
CA PRO A 415 3.31 -17.42 25.03
C PRO A 415 2.12 -16.68 25.67
N MET A 416 0.91 -17.21 25.46
CA MET A 416 -0.32 -16.64 26.00
C MET A 416 -0.41 -16.64 27.53
N ALA A 417 0.35 -17.51 28.20
CA ALA A 417 0.43 -17.56 29.65
C ALA A 417 1.71 -16.93 30.21
N GLU A 418 2.76 -16.86 29.40
CA GLU A 418 4.11 -16.48 29.86
C GLU A 418 4.48 -15.03 29.53
N LEU A 419 3.84 -14.42 28.54
CA LEU A 419 4.21 -13.09 28.04
C LEU A 419 3.08 -12.08 28.23
N PRO A 420 3.41 -10.82 28.57
CA PRO A 420 2.45 -9.72 28.59
C PRO A 420 1.93 -9.40 27.19
N PHE A 421 0.61 -9.27 27.08
CA PHE A 421 -0.06 -8.85 25.88
C PHE A 421 -1.00 -7.69 26.22
N LEU A 422 -0.71 -6.50 25.72
CA LEU A 422 -1.27 -5.23 26.18
C LEU A 422 -2.01 -4.50 25.06
N THR A 423 -3.05 -3.75 25.40
CA THR A 423 -3.92 -3.04 24.44
C THR A 423 -3.36 -1.71 23.95
N ASP A 424 -2.48 -1.05 24.71
CA ASP A 424 -2.03 0.30 24.42
C ASP A 424 -0.51 0.42 24.37
N LEU A 425 -0.04 1.38 23.57
CA LEU A 425 1.38 1.72 23.44
C LEU A 425 1.92 2.54 24.62
N LYS A 426 1.06 3.31 25.33
CA LYS A 426 1.48 4.21 26.41
C LYS A 426 1.22 3.65 27.81
N GLU A 427 0.02 3.17 28.07
CA GLU A 427 -0.40 2.77 29.43
C GLU A 427 -0.58 1.25 29.59
N GLY A 428 -0.83 0.53 28.50
CA GLY A 428 -0.82 -0.93 28.43
C GLY A 428 -1.81 -1.64 29.36
N HIS A 429 -3.06 -1.74 28.98
CA HIS A 429 -4.03 -2.58 29.68
C HIS A 429 -4.03 -4.01 29.12
N PRO A 430 -4.18 -5.05 29.96
CA PRO A 430 -4.29 -6.43 29.49
C PRO A 430 -5.46 -6.61 28.53
N LEU A 431 -5.23 -7.31 27.42
CA LEU A 431 -6.30 -7.69 26.50
C LEU A 431 -7.26 -8.70 27.13
N LYS A 432 -8.52 -8.62 26.74
CA LYS A 432 -9.52 -9.65 27.10
C LYS A 432 -9.14 -10.96 26.43
N LYS A 433 -9.24 -12.05 27.17
CA LYS A 433 -8.90 -13.40 26.71
C LYS A 433 -10.16 -14.26 26.67
N GLU A 434 -10.40 -14.89 25.52
CA GLU A 434 -11.44 -15.92 25.35
C GLU A 434 -10.77 -17.22 24.87
N GLY A 435 -10.71 -18.23 25.77
CA GLY A 435 -10.04 -19.48 25.48
C GLY A 435 -8.54 -19.31 25.19
N ASP A 436 -8.11 -19.69 24.01
CA ASP A 436 -6.73 -19.58 23.52
C ASP A 436 -6.49 -18.39 22.60
N LEU A 437 -7.43 -17.45 22.53
CA LEU A 437 -7.37 -16.25 21.72
C LEU A 437 -7.52 -15.00 22.57
N TYR A 438 -6.84 -13.93 22.19
CA TYR A 438 -7.11 -12.58 22.66
C TYR A 438 -8.11 -11.90 21.72
N PHE A 439 -9.01 -11.16 22.34
CA PHE A 439 -9.96 -10.30 21.65
C PHE A 439 -9.47 -8.86 21.72
N ASP A 440 -9.38 -8.20 20.59
CA ASP A 440 -8.95 -6.83 20.49
C ASP A 440 -10.05 -5.96 19.87
N ASP A 441 -10.62 -5.09 20.72
CA ASP A 441 -11.45 -3.95 20.30
C ASP A 441 -10.56 -2.75 20.01
N ALA A 442 -9.25 -2.84 20.28
CA ALA A 442 -8.32 -1.73 20.22
C ALA A 442 -7.51 -1.73 18.92
N TRP A 443 -7.09 -0.55 18.54
CA TRP A 443 -6.34 -0.27 17.32
C TRP A 443 -4.91 -0.83 17.32
N ASN A 444 -4.32 -1.04 18.50
CA ASN A 444 -2.95 -1.47 18.69
C ASN A 444 -2.84 -2.40 19.89
N ALA A 445 -2.23 -3.54 19.67
CA ALA A 445 -1.81 -4.44 20.73
C ALA A 445 -0.30 -4.68 20.66
N ARG A 446 0.35 -4.96 21.78
CA ARG A 446 1.78 -5.27 21.82
C ARG A 446 2.05 -6.52 22.63
N LEU A 447 2.93 -7.39 22.09
CA LEU A 447 3.52 -8.50 22.79
C LEU A 447 4.92 -8.09 23.23
N GLU A 448 5.20 -8.16 24.55
CA GLU A 448 6.49 -7.81 25.09
C GLU A 448 7.32 -9.06 25.39
N LEU A 449 8.57 -9.07 24.94
CA LEU A 449 9.54 -10.09 25.32
C LEU A 449 10.29 -9.64 26.59
N PRO A 450 10.79 -10.59 27.41
CA PRO A 450 11.54 -10.25 28.62
C PRO A 450 12.71 -9.31 28.34
N GLY A 451 12.84 -8.23 29.11
CA GLY A 451 13.86 -7.18 28.87
C GLY A 451 15.29 -7.69 28.77
N LYS A 452 15.62 -8.80 29.47
CA LYS A 452 16.95 -9.44 29.45
C LYS A 452 17.35 -9.99 28.07
N VAL A 453 16.39 -10.32 27.18
CA VAL A 453 16.71 -10.86 25.85
C VAL A 453 17.27 -9.82 24.91
N TRP A 454 17.16 -8.55 25.24
CA TRP A 454 17.64 -7.43 24.44
C TRP A 454 19.06 -6.95 24.78
N ASN A 455 19.76 -7.61 25.73
CA ASN A 455 21.17 -7.38 26.01
C ASN A 455 22.06 -7.99 24.89
N ILE A 456 21.95 -7.45 23.69
CA ILE A 456 22.62 -7.95 22.50
C ILE A 456 23.34 -6.75 21.86
N PRO A 457 24.60 -6.92 21.41
CA PRO A 457 25.33 -5.85 20.75
C PRO A 457 24.66 -5.43 19.44
N GLY A 458 24.80 -4.16 19.07
CA GLY A 458 24.38 -3.64 17.79
C GLY A 458 25.02 -4.42 16.63
N GLY A 459 24.31 -4.50 15.50
CA GLY A 459 24.73 -5.23 14.31
C GLY A 459 24.47 -6.73 14.33
N ALA A 460 24.08 -7.31 15.47
CA ALA A 460 23.76 -8.74 15.53
C ALA A 460 22.50 -9.05 14.69
N LYS A 461 22.60 -10.07 13.83
CA LYS A 461 21.46 -10.55 13.03
C LYS A 461 20.55 -11.42 13.88
N LEU A 462 19.30 -11.05 13.96
CA LEU A 462 18.27 -11.70 14.77
C LEU A 462 17.14 -12.25 13.91
N ARG A 463 16.48 -13.27 14.43
CA ARG A 463 15.26 -13.87 13.85
C ARG A 463 14.21 -14.04 14.93
N PHE A 464 13.06 -13.42 14.69
CA PHE A 464 11.85 -13.64 15.46
C PHE A 464 10.93 -14.61 14.72
N ILE A 465 10.47 -15.65 15.41
CA ILE A 465 9.57 -16.68 14.88
C ILE A 465 8.35 -16.74 15.79
N ALA A 466 7.16 -16.72 15.21
CA ALA A 466 5.91 -16.91 15.93
C ALA A 466 4.94 -17.80 15.14
N ASP A 467 4.36 -18.80 15.81
CA ASP A 467 3.22 -19.54 15.27
C ASP A 467 1.95 -18.90 15.84
N ILE A 468 1.14 -18.32 14.96
CA ILE A 468 0.02 -17.47 15.33
C ILE A 468 -1.25 -18.00 14.68
N ARG A 469 -2.32 -18.11 15.47
CA ARG A 469 -3.67 -18.30 14.97
C ARG A 469 -4.37 -16.95 14.91
N THR A 470 -4.92 -16.64 13.74
CA THR A 470 -5.76 -15.46 13.54
C THR A 470 -7.15 -15.91 13.16
N VAL A 471 -8.17 -15.24 13.69
CA VAL A 471 -9.56 -15.38 13.27
C VAL A 471 -10.01 -14.02 12.78
N GLN A 472 -10.23 -13.90 11.46
CA GLN A 472 -10.63 -12.67 10.81
C GLN A 472 -11.97 -12.88 10.13
N GLU A 473 -12.96 -12.11 10.58
CA GLU A 473 -14.30 -12.11 10.01
C GLU A 473 -14.43 -11.15 8.82
N THR A 474 -13.44 -10.26 8.65
CA THR A 474 -13.41 -9.21 7.63
C THR A 474 -12.24 -9.36 6.65
N GLU A 475 -12.22 -8.55 5.60
CA GLU A 475 -11.12 -8.52 4.63
C GLU A 475 -9.82 -7.92 5.20
N ARG A 476 -9.82 -7.42 6.42
CA ARG A 476 -8.66 -6.77 7.04
C ARG A 476 -7.62 -7.78 7.48
N ARG A 477 -6.36 -7.37 7.36
CA ARG A 477 -5.22 -8.16 7.79
C ARG A 477 -4.61 -7.55 9.03
N TRP A 478 -4.10 -8.40 9.91
CA TRP A 478 -3.25 -7.96 10.98
C TRP A 478 -1.88 -7.58 10.43
N VAL A 479 -1.38 -6.44 10.89
CA VAL A 479 -0.03 -5.98 10.59
C VAL A 479 0.82 -6.17 11.85
N MET A 480 1.91 -6.92 11.73
CA MET A 480 2.85 -7.14 12.81
C MET A 480 4.16 -6.44 12.51
N ASN A 481 4.64 -5.67 13.46
CA ASN A 481 5.92 -4.96 13.38
C ASN A 481 6.75 -5.22 14.62
N LEU A 482 8.03 -5.42 14.47
CA LEU A 482 8.95 -5.21 15.57
C LEU A 482 9.20 -3.71 15.72
N ARG A 483 8.95 -3.17 16.90
CA ARG A 483 9.10 -1.74 17.21
C ARG A 483 9.86 -1.52 18.50
N ASN A 484 10.43 -0.33 18.61
CA ASN A 484 10.92 0.27 19.84
C ASN A 484 9.90 1.31 20.32
N PRO A 485 9.76 1.57 21.64
CA PRO A 485 8.94 2.67 22.16
C PRO A 485 9.32 4.07 21.65
N GLU A 486 10.56 4.29 21.26
CA GLU A 486 11.04 5.56 20.67
C GLU A 486 10.62 5.72 19.18
N PRO A 487 10.59 6.94 18.63
CA PRO A 487 10.08 7.17 17.29
C PRO A 487 10.81 6.31 16.23
N LEU A 488 10.02 5.75 15.37
CA LEU A 488 10.31 4.82 14.30
C LEU A 488 11.71 4.93 13.70
N VAL A 489 12.50 3.93 13.92
CA VAL A 489 13.60 3.66 13.00
C VAL A 489 12.98 3.25 11.66
N ASN A 490 13.19 4.07 10.63
CA ASN A 490 12.80 3.75 9.27
C ASN A 490 13.35 2.37 8.90
N GLY A 491 12.48 1.40 8.69
CA GLY A 491 12.89 0.06 8.29
C GLY A 491 12.54 -1.07 9.25
N SER A 492 11.75 -0.84 10.30
CA SER A 492 11.24 -1.95 11.13
C SER A 492 10.54 -2.98 10.25
N PRO A 493 10.93 -4.26 10.32
CA PRO A 493 10.31 -5.29 9.51
C PRO A 493 8.82 -5.42 9.83
N ARG A 494 8.00 -5.52 8.79
CA ARG A 494 6.55 -5.67 8.91
C ARG A 494 6.12 -6.97 8.26
N ILE A 495 5.13 -7.62 8.85
CA ILE A 495 4.49 -8.80 8.27
C ILE A 495 2.97 -8.58 8.30
N HIS A 496 2.31 -9.02 7.24
CA HIS A 496 0.86 -9.14 7.20
C HIS A 496 0.44 -10.57 7.39
N THR A 497 -0.63 -10.79 8.18
CA THR A 497 -1.21 -12.12 8.31
C THR A 497 -1.94 -12.50 7.02
N ALA A 498 -1.95 -13.76 6.67
CA ALA A 498 -2.85 -14.27 5.66
C ALA A 498 -4.30 -14.20 6.14
N ARG A 499 -5.24 -14.10 5.21
CA ARG A 499 -6.68 -13.97 5.51
C ARG A 499 -7.29 -15.27 6.04
N GLY A 500 -8.32 -15.16 6.87
CA GLY A 500 -9.16 -16.25 7.34
C GLY A 500 -8.80 -16.78 8.73
N ASP A 501 -9.50 -17.83 9.17
CA ASP A 501 -9.17 -18.59 10.39
C ASP A 501 -8.09 -19.60 10.08
N LEU A 502 -6.85 -19.27 10.42
CA LEU A 502 -5.72 -20.15 10.17
C LEU A 502 -4.61 -19.98 11.22
N THR A 503 -3.86 -21.05 11.43
CA THR A 503 -2.59 -21.00 12.14
C THR A 503 -1.46 -20.99 11.12
N SER A 504 -0.55 -20.03 11.27
CA SER A 504 0.59 -19.85 10.37
C SER A 504 1.82 -19.42 11.14
N ARG A 505 2.97 -19.90 10.69
CA ARG A 505 4.26 -19.40 11.16
C ARG A 505 4.58 -18.07 10.47
N TYR A 506 5.08 -17.13 11.27
CA TYR A 506 5.57 -15.85 10.82
C TYR A 506 7.02 -15.69 11.27
N VAL A 507 7.86 -15.19 10.37
CA VAL A 507 9.29 -15.02 10.61
C VAL A 507 9.70 -13.61 10.24
N ILE A 508 10.39 -12.93 11.15
CA ILE A 508 10.96 -11.60 10.95
C ILE A 508 12.46 -11.67 11.18
N ASP A 509 13.24 -11.48 10.12
CA ASP A 509 14.68 -11.31 10.22
C ASP A 509 15.01 -9.82 10.31
N PHE A 510 15.87 -9.42 11.25
CA PHE A 510 16.24 -8.04 11.49
C PHE A 510 17.64 -7.93 12.09
N GLU A 511 18.21 -6.72 12.03
CA GLU A 511 19.48 -6.40 12.66
C GLU A 511 19.24 -5.64 13.96
N MET A 512 19.99 -6.02 15.01
CA MET A 512 19.90 -5.39 16.32
C MET A 512 20.49 -3.98 16.26
N ILE A 513 19.77 -3.02 16.79
CA ILE A 513 20.25 -1.66 17.02
C ILE A 513 20.68 -1.57 18.48
N GLU A 514 21.89 -1.09 18.72
CA GLU A 514 22.46 -0.99 20.07
C GLU A 514 21.57 -0.17 21.01
N GLY A 515 21.34 -0.70 22.21
CA GLY A 515 20.51 -0.03 23.22
C GLY A 515 18.99 -0.15 23.01
N PHE A 516 18.52 -0.80 21.94
CA PHE A 516 17.11 -0.91 21.64
C PHE A 516 16.46 -2.14 22.29
N LYS A 517 15.24 -1.95 22.79
CA LYS A 517 14.33 -3.02 23.21
C LYS A 517 13.17 -3.07 22.26
N PHE A 518 12.95 -4.20 21.62
CA PHE A 518 11.84 -4.35 20.68
C PHE A 518 10.65 -5.02 21.36
N TYR A 519 9.48 -4.68 20.90
CA TYR A 519 8.23 -5.40 21.16
C TYR A 519 7.55 -5.70 19.82
N LEU A 520 6.72 -6.73 19.79
CA LEU A 520 5.89 -7.03 18.63
C LEU A 520 4.62 -6.18 18.71
N LEU A 521 4.52 -5.19 17.86
CA LEU A 521 3.31 -4.40 17.67
C LEU A 521 2.39 -5.10 16.68
N ILE A 522 1.13 -5.26 17.05
CA ILE A 522 0.09 -5.84 16.23
C ILE A 522 -0.99 -4.78 16.03
N ARG A 523 -1.37 -4.57 14.77
CA ARG A 523 -2.42 -3.63 14.39
C ARG A 523 -3.51 -4.36 13.65
N SER A 524 -4.75 -4.14 14.06
CA SER A 524 -5.93 -4.52 13.32
C SER A 524 -6.79 -3.29 13.09
N GLY A 525 -7.39 -3.19 11.95
CA GLY A 525 -8.35 -2.11 11.72
C GLY A 525 -9.80 -2.50 12.06
N ASP A 526 -10.07 -3.78 12.38
CA ASP A 526 -11.36 -4.30 12.80
C ASP A 526 -11.18 -5.20 14.03
N PRO A 527 -12.23 -5.38 14.86
CA PRO A 527 -12.24 -6.40 15.88
C PRO A 527 -11.84 -7.75 15.30
N GLY A 528 -10.96 -8.44 15.98
CA GLY A 528 -10.48 -9.75 15.55
C GLY A 528 -9.90 -10.52 16.72
N ARG A 529 -9.57 -11.78 16.49
CA ARG A 529 -9.01 -12.67 17.50
C ARG A 529 -7.66 -13.17 17.07
N ILE A 530 -6.70 -13.12 17.98
CA ILE A 530 -5.33 -13.58 17.76
C ILE A 530 -4.83 -14.42 18.92
N GLY A 531 -4.15 -15.52 18.62
CA GLY A 531 -3.54 -16.39 19.63
C GLY A 531 -2.14 -16.81 19.22
N PHE A 532 -1.20 -16.72 20.14
CA PHE A 532 0.17 -17.18 19.95
C PHE A 532 0.30 -18.60 20.47
N LYS A 533 0.71 -19.52 19.60
CA LYS A 533 0.99 -20.93 19.93
C LYS A 533 2.45 -21.18 20.26
N TYR A 534 3.33 -20.33 19.71
CA TYR A 534 4.78 -20.45 19.84
C TYR A 534 5.43 -19.11 19.55
N VAL A 535 6.48 -18.77 20.30
CA VAL A 535 7.33 -17.60 20.06
C VAL A 535 8.79 -17.98 20.30
N ARG A 536 9.68 -17.56 19.41
CA ARG A 536 11.12 -17.76 19.54
C ARG A 536 11.87 -16.56 19.00
N LEU A 537 12.90 -16.15 19.74
CA LEU A 537 13.91 -15.20 19.28
C LEU A 537 15.25 -15.92 19.23
N GLU A 538 15.96 -15.81 18.13
CA GLU A 538 17.26 -16.41 17.94
C GLU A 538 18.25 -15.44 17.33
N GLN A 539 19.52 -15.59 17.67
CA GLN A 539 20.62 -14.90 17.03
C GLN A 539 21.19 -15.81 15.94
N LEU A 540 21.21 -15.27 14.74
CA LEU A 540 21.80 -15.95 13.59
C LEU A 540 23.31 -15.95 13.73
N PRO A 541 24.00 -16.99 13.27
CA PRO A 541 25.47 -17.02 13.28
C PRO A 541 26.02 -15.90 12.41
N ASP A 542 27.07 -15.23 12.86
CA ASP A 542 27.75 -14.23 12.06
C ASP A 542 28.25 -14.84 10.74
N GLU A 543 28.10 -14.11 9.66
CA GLU A 543 28.81 -14.40 8.41
C GLU A 543 30.29 -14.11 8.73
N GLY A 544 31.07 -15.15 9.04
CA GLY A 544 32.51 -14.97 9.24
C GLY A 544 33.05 -14.23 8.02
N ASN A 545 33.78 -13.15 8.27
CA ASN A 545 34.62 -12.47 7.28
C ASN A 545 35.64 -13.47 6.75
N GLU A 546 35.23 -14.28 5.78
CA GLU A 546 36.16 -14.99 4.93
C GLU A 546 36.24 -14.20 3.63
N CYS A 547 37.33 -13.41 3.56
CA CYS A 547 37.88 -12.85 2.33
C CYS A 547 38.11 -13.92 1.26
#